data_731380d45a355e552b97bbd81368a829
#
_entry.id   731380d45a355e552b97bbd81368a829
#
_cell.length_a   1.000
_cell.length_b   1.000
_cell.length_c   1.000
_cell.angle_alpha   90.00
_cell.angle_beta   90.00
_cell.angle_gamma   90.00
#
_symmetry.space_group_name_H-M   'P 1'
#
loop_
_entity.id
_entity.type
_entity.pdbx_description
1 polymer ?
#
loop_
_entity_poly.entity_id
_entity_poly.type
_entity_poly.pdbx_seq_one_letter_code
_entity_poly.pdbx_strand_id
1 'polypeptide(L)'
;DTKPRPGSIVDIVDATNHWVARGFYNGHSRIALRVLTEDFDEAVDEAYFSRKISEAVALRRVVLKLDAVSDAWRVVHSEGDGLSGLVVDRYGDLLVVEFFSAGAFRHREWIYSALREQFPGCRFYSFAEEHVQKQESFDFRAPDAPEPSVITEHGLKFRASPGSGHKTGFFADQRDNREYLSQLTRDKTVLDICCNSGGFAIYAKARGGASEVTGIDLDEEILEIASKNAYLNDAKVKFVQSDLFPYLRDAAARGDSWDVVVLDPAKLTRDREQVISALKKYNDMNKLAMSVVKPGGILLTCSCTGLVSEEDFLDMIRRAAFF
;
A
#
# COMPACT_ATOMS: atom_id res chain seq x y z
N ASP A 1 31.39 -23.99 -17.08
CA ASP A 1 30.25 -23.61 -16.24
C ASP A 1 30.26 -22.11 -16.01
N THR A 2 29.56 -21.38 -16.87
CA THR A 2 29.35 -19.94 -16.68
C THR A 2 28.17 -19.72 -15.71
N LYS A 3 28.39 -18.91 -14.68
CA LYS A 3 27.30 -18.53 -13.76
C LYS A 3 26.14 -17.91 -14.56
N PRO A 4 24.88 -18.27 -14.26
CA PRO A 4 23.72 -17.64 -14.89
C PRO A 4 23.75 -16.11 -14.70
N ARG A 5 23.21 -15.38 -15.67
CA ARG A 5 23.09 -13.92 -15.56
C ARG A 5 21.98 -13.54 -14.57
N PRO A 6 22.07 -12.39 -13.89
CA PRO A 6 20.98 -11.88 -13.07
C PRO A 6 19.64 -11.91 -13.82
N GLY A 7 18.59 -12.42 -13.15
CA GLY A 7 17.27 -12.54 -13.70
C GLY A 7 17.03 -13.72 -14.64
N SER A 8 18.04 -14.61 -14.85
CA SER A 8 17.81 -15.84 -15.60
C SER A 8 16.89 -16.80 -14.86
N ILE A 9 16.06 -17.52 -15.59
CA ILE A 9 15.30 -18.67 -15.08
C ILE A 9 16.25 -19.86 -14.98
N VAL A 10 16.26 -20.51 -13.82
CA VAL A 10 17.13 -21.67 -13.53
C VAL A 10 16.35 -22.76 -12.82
N ASP A 11 16.78 -24.01 -13.03
CA ASP A 11 16.37 -25.11 -12.17
C ASP A 11 17.19 -25.08 -10.86
N ILE A 12 16.50 -25.28 -9.77
CA ILE A 12 17.06 -25.27 -8.41
C ILE A 12 17.11 -26.73 -7.94
N VAL A 13 18.29 -27.14 -7.51
CA VAL A 13 18.52 -28.50 -6.98
C VAL A 13 19.02 -28.43 -5.55
N ASP A 14 18.77 -29.49 -4.79
CA ASP A 14 19.32 -29.65 -3.44
C ASP A 14 20.79 -30.10 -3.46
N ALA A 15 21.38 -30.27 -2.27
CA ALA A 15 22.77 -30.69 -2.12
C ALA A 15 23.06 -32.11 -2.69
N THR A 16 22.03 -32.92 -2.91
CA THR A 16 22.09 -34.26 -3.49
C THR A 16 21.74 -34.29 -4.98
N ASN A 17 21.63 -33.10 -5.59
CA ASN A 17 21.30 -32.88 -7.01
C ASN A 17 19.88 -33.35 -7.41
N HIS A 18 18.96 -33.42 -6.46
CA HIS A 18 17.54 -33.61 -6.77
C HIS A 18 16.92 -32.24 -7.08
N TRP A 19 16.08 -32.21 -8.11
CA TRP A 19 15.33 -31.02 -8.49
C TRP A 19 14.36 -30.64 -7.36
N VAL A 20 14.27 -29.33 -7.05
CA VAL A 20 13.44 -28.78 -5.99
C VAL A 20 12.43 -27.77 -6.54
N ALA A 21 12.87 -26.87 -7.43
CA ALA A 21 12.05 -25.78 -7.92
C ALA A 21 12.64 -25.17 -9.20
N ARG A 22 11.89 -24.28 -9.82
CA ARG A 22 12.36 -23.40 -10.90
C ARG A 22 12.09 -21.95 -10.55
N GLY A 23 13.03 -21.05 -10.86
CA GLY A 23 12.86 -19.66 -10.48
C GLY A 23 13.93 -18.73 -11.02
N PHE A 24 13.89 -17.48 -10.59
CA PHE A 24 14.88 -16.48 -10.96
C PHE A 24 16.17 -16.64 -10.13
N TYR A 25 17.28 -16.48 -10.80
CA TYR A 25 18.62 -16.41 -10.19
C TYR A 25 19.15 -14.98 -10.22
N ASN A 26 19.73 -14.54 -9.09
CA ASN A 26 20.52 -13.31 -9.05
C ASN A 26 21.62 -13.41 -7.98
N GLY A 27 22.86 -13.66 -8.42
CA GLY A 27 24.01 -13.79 -7.51
C GLY A 27 24.46 -12.48 -6.85
N HIS A 28 23.90 -11.33 -7.20
CA HIS A 28 24.19 -10.02 -6.57
C HIS A 28 23.13 -9.62 -5.54
N SER A 29 21.94 -10.18 -5.63
CA SER A 29 20.86 -9.89 -4.70
C SER A 29 21.05 -10.59 -3.36
N ARG A 30 20.49 -10.01 -2.29
CA ARG A 30 20.37 -10.69 -0.99
C ARG A 30 19.46 -11.93 -1.08
N ILE A 31 18.54 -11.95 -2.04
CA ILE A 31 17.67 -13.09 -2.37
C ILE A 31 18.20 -13.68 -3.67
N ALA A 32 19.13 -14.62 -3.55
CA ALA A 32 19.83 -15.20 -4.72
C ALA A 32 18.90 -16.05 -5.61
N LEU A 33 17.88 -16.66 -5.02
CA LEU A 33 16.89 -17.50 -5.72
C LEU A 33 15.47 -17.05 -5.33
N ARG A 34 14.64 -16.83 -6.35
CA ARG A 34 13.20 -16.51 -6.19
C ARG A 34 12.41 -17.60 -6.89
N VAL A 35 11.81 -18.49 -6.11
CA VAL A 35 11.02 -19.61 -6.62
C VAL A 35 9.77 -19.08 -7.34
N LEU A 36 9.50 -19.65 -8.50
CA LEU A 36 8.30 -19.38 -9.31
C LEU A 36 7.38 -20.60 -9.35
N THR A 37 7.96 -21.81 -9.47
CA THR A 37 7.19 -23.05 -9.45
C THR A 37 7.96 -24.17 -8.76
N GLU A 38 7.22 -25.04 -8.09
CA GLU A 38 7.69 -26.30 -7.52
C GLU A 38 7.17 -27.52 -8.32
N ASP A 39 6.55 -27.27 -9.48
CA ASP A 39 6.13 -28.28 -10.43
C ASP A 39 7.21 -28.49 -11.49
N PHE A 40 7.79 -29.68 -11.53
CA PHE A 40 8.87 -30.04 -12.43
C PHE A 40 8.46 -29.91 -13.91
N ASP A 41 7.23 -30.24 -14.23
CA ASP A 41 6.72 -30.24 -15.62
C ASP A 41 6.26 -28.85 -16.07
N GLU A 42 6.18 -27.87 -15.13
CA GLU A 42 5.77 -26.52 -15.45
C GLU A 42 6.93 -25.70 -16.03
N ALA A 43 6.85 -25.35 -17.31
CA ALA A 43 7.76 -24.40 -17.93
C ALA A 43 7.49 -22.97 -17.45
N VAL A 44 8.56 -22.21 -17.14
CA VAL A 44 8.48 -20.78 -16.85
C VAL A 44 8.80 -20.01 -18.13
N ASP A 45 7.80 -19.73 -18.91
CA ASP A 45 7.83 -19.06 -20.21
C ASP A 45 6.76 -17.96 -20.29
N GLU A 46 6.48 -17.42 -21.48
CA GLU A 46 5.44 -16.41 -21.68
C GLU A 46 4.05 -16.90 -21.25
N ALA A 47 3.73 -18.18 -21.49
CA ALA A 47 2.44 -18.77 -21.12
C ALA A 47 2.28 -18.86 -19.59
N TYR A 48 3.36 -19.14 -18.87
CA TYR A 48 3.38 -19.08 -17.39
C TYR A 48 2.97 -17.70 -16.89
N PHE A 49 3.59 -16.61 -17.40
CA PHE A 49 3.28 -15.25 -16.97
C PHE A 49 1.84 -14.86 -17.34
N SER A 50 1.37 -15.23 -18.55
CA SER A 50 -0.01 -14.98 -18.99
C SER A 50 -1.01 -15.64 -18.03
N ARG A 51 -0.79 -16.92 -17.70
CA ARG A 51 -1.64 -17.67 -16.77
C ARG A 51 -1.62 -17.07 -15.37
N LYS A 52 -0.43 -16.79 -14.78
CA LYS A 52 -0.32 -16.24 -13.43
C LYS A 52 -0.97 -14.85 -13.31
N ILE A 53 -0.79 -13.99 -14.29
CA ILE A 53 -1.44 -12.67 -14.33
C ILE A 53 -2.96 -12.83 -14.49
N SER A 54 -3.43 -13.76 -15.34
CA SER A 54 -4.86 -14.05 -15.48
C SER A 54 -5.48 -14.55 -14.17
N GLU A 55 -4.81 -15.45 -13.45
CA GLU A 55 -5.22 -15.96 -12.12
C GLU A 55 -5.31 -14.82 -11.11
N ALA A 56 -4.29 -13.94 -11.06
CA ALA A 56 -4.27 -12.77 -10.18
C ALA A 56 -5.43 -11.81 -10.48
N VAL A 57 -5.72 -11.53 -11.76
CA VAL A 57 -6.84 -10.70 -12.19
C VAL A 57 -8.18 -11.37 -11.86
N ALA A 58 -8.32 -12.68 -12.09
CA ALA A 58 -9.53 -13.42 -11.79
C ALA A 58 -9.84 -13.38 -10.28
N LEU A 59 -8.83 -13.52 -9.40
CA LEU A 59 -9.00 -13.35 -7.97
C LEU A 59 -9.64 -12.00 -7.64
N ARG A 60 -9.14 -10.90 -8.22
CA ARG A 60 -9.62 -9.54 -7.93
C ARG A 60 -10.99 -9.26 -8.53
N ARG A 61 -11.24 -9.68 -9.79
CA ARG A 61 -12.47 -9.37 -10.50
C ARG A 61 -13.62 -10.33 -10.18
N VAL A 62 -13.33 -11.63 -10.12
CA VAL A 62 -14.37 -12.66 -10.01
C VAL A 62 -14.63 -13.00 -8.54
N VAL A 63 -13.58 -13.28 -7.75
CA VAL A 63 -13.73 -13.71 -6.36
C VAL A 63 -13.97 -12.49 -5.45
N LEU A 64 -13.09 -11.49 -5.49
CA LEU A 64 -13.19 -10.31 -4.63
C LEU A 64 -14.13 -9.22 -5.19
N LYS A 65 -14.51 -9.30 -6.47
CA LYS A 65 -15.43 -8.37 -7.16
C LYS A 65 -15.02 -6.90 -7.03
N LEU A 66 -13.71 -6.61 -7.08
CA LEU A 66 -13.19 -5.26 -6.83
C LEU A 66 -13.66 -4.24 -7.85
N ASP A 67 -13.86 -4.63 -9.12
CA ASP A 67 -14.39 -3.74 -10.18
C ASP A 67 -15.81 -3.20 -9.86
N ALA A 68 -16.56 -3.84 -8.96
CA ALA A 68 -17.88 -3.35 -8.54
C ALA A 68 -17.80 -2.16 -7.57
N VAL A 69 -16.67 -1.98 -6.90
CA VAL A 69 -16.50 -0.97 -5.85
C VAL A 69 -15.39 0.03 -6.12
N SER A 70 -14.44 -0.31 -7.00
CA SER A 70 -13.29 0.57 -7.30
C SER A 70 -12.69 0.27 -8.67
N ASP A 71 -12.18 1.30 -9.31
CA ASP A 71 -11.30 1.19 -10.48
C ASP A 71 -9.80 1.31 -10.12
N ALA A 72 -9.49 1.28 -8.81
CA ALA A 72 -8.12 1.32 -8.28
C ALA A 72 -7.88 0.15 -7.31
N TRP A 73 -6.97 -0.77 -7.69
CA TRP A 73 -6.62 -1.93 -6.88
C TRP A 73 -5.33 -2.59 -7.35
N ARG A 74 -4.68 -3.34 -6.45
CA ARG A 74 -3.49 -4.12 -6.75
C ARG A 74 -3.82 -5.31 -7.63
N VAL A 75 -3.29 -5.30 -8.85
CA VAL A 75 -3.47 -6.36 -9.86
C VAL A 75 -2.59 -7.56 -9.54
N VAL A 76 -1.30 -7.29 -9.23
CA VAL A 76 -0.30 -8.31 -8.89
C VAL A 76 0.39 -7.93 -7.59
N HIS A 77 0.44 -8.86 -6.63
CA HIS A 77 1.08 -8.72 -5.33
C HIS A 77 2.26 -9.67 -5.16
N SER A 78 3.24 -9.56 -6.06
CA SER A 78 4.53 -10.25 -5.97
C SER A 78 4.39 -11.74 -5.63
N GLU A 79 5.06 -12.22 -4.58
CA GLU A 79 5.05 -13.60 -4.11
C GLU A 79 3.64 -14.12 -3.80
N GLY A 80 2.73 -13.25 -3.37
CA GLY A 80 1.34 -13.62 -3.08
C GLY A 80 0.55 -14.12 -4.31
N ASP A 81 0.98 -13.73 -5.51
CA ASP A 81 0.42 -14.18 -6.78
C ASP A 81 1.39 -15.09 -7.57
N GLY A 82 2.48 -15.55 -6.95
CA GLY A 82 3.50 -16.40 -7.59
C GLY A 82 4.36 -15.68 -8.62
N LEU A 83 4.38 -14.34 -8.60
CA LEU A 83 5.14 -13.49 -9.52
C LEU A 83 6.20 -12.67 -8.77
N SER A 84 7.16 -13.39 -8.16
CA SER A 84 8.16 -12.81 -7.27
C SER A 84 8.87 -11.59 -7.84
N GLY A 85 8.82 -10.49 -7.07
CA GLY A 85 9.46 -9.24 -7.42
C GLY A 85 8.70 -8.39 -8.45
N LEU A 86 7.40 -8.64 -8.65
CA LEU A 86 6.51 -7.85 -9.50
C LEU A 86 5.35 -7.29 -8.67
N VAL A 87 5.14 -5.99 -8.74
CA VAL A 87 3.94 -5.34 -8.23
C VAL A 87 3.26 -4.59 -9.38
N VAL A 88 1.95 -4.76 -9.50
CA VAL A 88 1.15 -4.03 -10.49
C VAL A 88 -0.07 -3.46 -9.78
N ASP A 89 -0.26 -2.15 -9.87
CA ASP A 89 -1.45 -1.46 -9.39
C ASP A 89 -2.21 -0.83 -10.57
N ARG A 90 -3.53 -0.89 -10.52
CA ARG A 90 -4.42 -0.23 -11.47
C ARG A 90 -4.97 1.07 -10.88
N TYR A 91 -5.00 2.12 -11.67
CA TYR A 91 -5.63 3.42 -11.37
C TYR A 91 -6.44 3.88 -12.57
N GLY A 92 -7.72 3.49 -12.63
CA GLY A 92 -8.57 3.74 -13.78
C GLY A 92 -8.07 3.04 -15.04
N ASP A 93 -7.63 3.82 -16.02
CA ASP A 93 -7.03 3.36 -17.29
C ASP A 93 -5.50 3.23 -17.24
N LEU A 94 -4.88 3.46 -16.11
CA LEU A 94 -3.43 3.39 -15.93
C LEU A 94 -3.03 2.15 -15.13
N LEU A 95 -2.07 1.39 -15.65
CA LEU A 95 -1.36 0.34 -14.92
C LEU A 95 0.02 0.84 -14.50
N VAL A 96 0.29 0.80 -13.22
CA VAL A 96 1.59 1.12 -12.63
C VAL A 96 2.31 -0.18 -12.33
N VAL A 97 3.45 -0.42 -12.99
CA VAL A 97 4.24 -1.64 -12.89
C VAL A 97 5.56 -1.33 -12.17
N GLU A 98 5.75 -1.91 -11.01
CA GLU A 98 6.97 -1.74 -10.22
C GLU A 98 7.77 -3.04 -10.17
N PHE A 99 9.05 -2.96 -10.54
CA PHE A 99 9.96 -4.08 -10.56
C PHE A 99 10.86 -4.10 -9.33
N PHE A 100 10.78 -5.19 -8.57
CA PHE A 100 11.60 -5.46 -7.38
C PHE A 100 12.63 -6.56 -7.58
N SER A 101 12.72 -7.14 -8.78
CA SER A 101 13.71 -8.17 -9.10
C SER A 101 14.22 -8.05 -10.52
N ALA A 102 15.50 -8.42 -10.70
CA ALA A 102 16.10 -8.53 -12.03
C ALA A 102 15.34 -9.54 -12.92
N GLY A 103 14.74 -10.58 -12.32
CA GLY A 103 13.96 -11.58 -13.04
C GLY A 103 12.69 -11.01 -13.65
N ALA A 104 11.87 -10.33 -12.86
CA ALA A 104 10.67 -9.67 -13.35
C ALA A 104 10.99 -8.61 -14.40
N PHE A 105 12.04 -7.80 -14.17
CA PHE A 105 12.49 -6.81 -15.15
C PHE A 105 12.98 -7.43 -16.48
N ARG A 106 13.74 -8.51 -16.42
CA ARG A 106 14.25 -9.21 -17.60
C ARG A 106 13.13 -9.75 -18.48
N HIS A 107 12.06 -10.24 -17.87
CA HIS A 107 10.90 -10.83 -18.54
C HIS A 107 9.72 -9.86 -18.68
N ARG A 108 9.94 -8.56 -18.57
CA ARG A 108 8.91 -7.53 -18.61
C ARG A 108 8.04 -7.53 -19.88
N GLU A 109 8.59 -7.94 -21.03
CA GLU A 109 7.79 -7.98 -22.26
C GLU A 109 6.67 -9.04 -22.20
N TRP A 110 6.94 -10.20 -21.58
CA TRP A 110 5.91 -11.22 -21.31
C TRP A 110 4.86 -10.70 -20.33
N ILE A 111 5.31 -9.97 -19.29
CA ILE A 111 4.43 -9.33 -18.32
C ILE A 111 3.54 -8.28 -19.00
N TYR A 112 4.12 -7.41 -19.84
CA TYR A 112 3.34 -6.41 -20.58
C TYR A 112 2.38 -7.04 -21.58
N SER A 113 2.76 -8.12 -22.28
CA SER A 113 1.90 -8.86 -23.16
C SER A 113 0.66 -9.36 -22.41
N ALA A 114 0.87 -10.06 -21.31
CA ALA A 114 -0.22 -10.58 -20.47
C ALA A 114 -1.10 -9.48 -19.87
N LEU A 115 -0.52 -8.38 -19.41
CA LEU A 115 -1.30 -7.25 -18.88
C LEU A 115 -2.14 -6.56 -19.96
N ARG A 116 -1.65 -6.44 -21.21
CA ARG A 116 -2.43 -5.88 -22.34
C ARG A 116 -3.63 -6.75 -22.68
N GLU A 117 -3.50 -8.07 -22.58
CA GLU A 117 -4.63 -8.99 -22.78
C GLU A 117 -5.71 -8.79 -21.72
N GLN A 118 -5.33 -8.64 -20.45
CA GLN A 118 -6.26 -8.49 -19.35
C GLN A 118 -6.87 -7.08 -19.24
N PHE A 119 -6.15 -6.06 -19.73
CA PHE A 119 -6.53 -4.64 -19.64
C PHE A 119 -6.36 -3.95 -21.01
N PRO A 120 -7.17 -4.30 -22.01
CA PRO A 120 -7.07 -3.68 -23.32
C PRO A 120 -7.33 -2.17 -23.24
N GLY A 121 -6.42 -1.39 -23.85
CA GLY A 121 -6.50 0.06 -23.89
C GLY A 121 -5.95 0.80 -22.67
N CYS A 122 -5.50 0.09 -21.63
CA CYS A 122 -4.82 0.73 -20.50
C CYS A 122 -3.43 1.25 -20.89
N ARG A 123 -3.09 2.40 -20.32
CA ARG A 123 -1.74 2.98 -20.38
C ARG A 123 -0.84 2.31 -19.34
N PHE A 124 0.47 2.36 -19.59
CA PHE A 124 1.46 1.78 -18.68
C PHE A 124 2.42 2.85 -18.19
N TYR A 125 2.68 2.85 -16.88
CA TYR A 125 3.80 3.52 -16.27
C TYR A 125 4.62 2.48 -15.52
N SER A 126 5.92 2.40 -15.79
CA SER A 126 6.78 1.39 -15.17
C SER A 126 8.00 2.03 -14.56
N PHE A 127 8.38 1.57 -13.38
CA PHE A 127 9.56 2.04 -12.67
C PHE A 127 10.20 0.95 -11.80
N ALA A 128 11.39 1.23 -11.33
CA ALA A 128 12.05 0.52 -10.25
C ALA A 128 12.84 1.55 -9.45
N GLU A 129 12.78 1.49 -8.14
CA GLU A 129 13.52 2.42 -7.29
C GLU A 129 15.04 2.21 -7.45
N GLU A 130 15.83 3.28 -7.38
CA GLU A 130 17.29 3.21 -7.59
C GLU A 130 17.99 2.22 -6.66
N HIS A 131 17.54 2.15 -5.40
CA HIS A 131 18.13 1.22 -4.45
C HIS A 131 17.87 -0.24 -4.82
N VAL A 132 16.68 -0.53 -5.40
CA VAL A 132 16.32 -1.87 -5.92
C VAL A 132 17.18 -2.19 -7.14
N GLN A 133 17.32 -1.27 -8.08
CA GLN A 133 18.13 -1.45 -9.27
C GLN A 133 19.60 -1.78 -8.90
N LYS A 134 20.18 -1.05 -7.94
CA LYS A 134 21.53 -1.31 -7.42
C LYS A 134 21.64 -2.68 -6.74
N GLN A 135 20.68 -3.04 -5.92
CA GLN A 135 20.64 -4.31 -5.18
C GLN A 135 20.44 -5.51 -6.11
N GLU A 136 19.64 -5.36 -7.16
CA GLU A 136 19.27 -6.41 -8.10
C GLU A 136 20.15 -6.41 -9.38
N SER A 137 21.06 -5.44 -9.53
CA SER A 137 22.02 -5.33 -10.65
C SER A 137 21.33 -5.29 -12.02
N PHE A 138 20.35 -4.39 -12.17
CA PHE A 138 19.82 -4.02 -13.47
C PHE A 138 19.65 -2.50 -13.55
N ASP A 139 19.63 -1.97 -14.76
CA ASP A 139 19.44 -0.55 -15.03
C ASP A 139 18.09 -0.35 -15.73
N PHE A 140 17.28 0.54 -15.20
CA PHE A 140 16.02 0.92 -15.80
C PHE A 140 15.79 2.43 -15.65
N ARG A 141 15.73 3.11 -16.77
CA ARG A 141 15.32 4.50 -16.80
C ARG A 141 13.81 4.55 -16.96
N ALA A 142 13.10 4.87 -15.88
CA ALA A 142 11.67 5.10 -15.92
C ALA A 142 11.35 6.29 -16.85
N PRO A 143 10.22 6.26 -17.57
CA PRO A 143 9.69 7.44 -18.23
C PRO A 143 9.29 8.51 -17.20
N ASP A 144 8.99 9.71 -17.66
CA ASP A 144 8.43 10.74 -16.79
C ASP A 144 7.10 10.25 -16.18
N ALA A 145 6.88 10.60 -14.91
CA ALA A 145 5.66 10.21 -14.22
C ALA A 145 4.43 10.77 -14.95
N PRO A 146 3.38 9.97 -15.13
CA PRO A 146 2.17 10.45 -15.80
C PRO A 146 1.44 11.45 -14.92
N GLU A 147 0.61 12.30 -15.57
CA GLU A 147 -0.33 13.16 -14.86
C GLU A 147 -1.22 12.33 -13.91
N PRO A 148 -1.59 12.91 -12.76
CA PRO A 148 -2.47 12.25 -11.81
C PRO A 148 -3.79 11.81 -12.43
N SER A 149 -4.18 10.57 -12.22
CA SER A 149 -5.49 10.05 -12.61
C SER A 149 -6.53 10.28 -11.53
N VAL A 150 -7.79 10.49 -11.90
CA VAL A 150 -8.91 10.44 -10.94
C VAL A 150 -9.46 9.03 -10.94
N ILE A 151 -9.45 8.42 -9.76
CA ILE A 151 -9.99 7.08 -9.53
C ILE A 151 -11.30 7.16 -8.75
N THR A 152 -12.07 6.08 -8.80
CA THR A 152 -13.33 5.94 -8.06
C THR A 152 -13.22 4.79 -7.07
N GLU A 153 -13.68 5.02 -5.84
CA GLU A 153 -13.72 4.02 -4.76
C GLU A 153 -15.01 4.19 -3.96
N HIS A 154 -15.90 3.19 -3.97
CA HIS A 154 -17.26 3.24 -3.39
C HIS A 154 -18.06 4.49 -3.80
N GLY A 155 -17.88 4.96 -5.04
CA GLY A 155 -18.52 6.17 -5.57
C GLY A 155 -17.82 7.48 -5.19
N LEU A 156 -16.81 7.46 -4.33
CA LEU A 156 -15.96 8.62 -4.02
C LEU A 156 -14.79 8.72 -5.02
N LYS A 157 -14.35 9.94 -5.27
CA LYS A 157 -13.29 10.23 -6.25
C LYS A 157 -12.00 10.65 -5.55
N PHE A 158 -10.87 10.09 -5.98
CA PHE A 158 -9.56 10.42 -5.45
C PHE A 158 -8.55 10.62 -6.57
N ARG A 159 -7.57 11.48 -6.37
CA ARG A 159 -6.42 11.64 -7.25
C ARG A 159 -5.37 10.59 -6.90
N ALA A 160 -5.01 9.78 -7.85
CA ALA A 160 -3.87 8.88 -7.78
C ALA A 160 -2.70 9.52 -8.52
N SER A 161 -1.56 9.67 -7.87
CA SER A 161 -0.38 10.37 -8.39
C SER A 161 0.84 9.42 -8.44
N PRO A 162 0.96 8.58 -9.48
CA PRO A 162 2.12 7.70 -9.64
C PRO A 162 3.42 8.51 -9.74
N GLY A 163 4.49 8.01 -9.12
CA GLY A 163 5.79 8.69 -9.13
C GLY A 163 5.96 9.80 -8.09
N SER A 164 4.95 10.08 -7.27
CA SER A 164 5.03 11.09 -6.18
C SER A 164 5.77 10.62 -4.93
N GLY A 165 6.37 9.43 -4.94
CA GLY A 165 7.08 8.85 -3.79
C GLY A 165 6.20 8.13 -2.76
N HIS A 166 4.88 8.19 -2.89
CA HIS A 166 3.93 7.53 -2.00
C HIS A 166 3.42 6.23 -2.61
N LYS A 167 4.04 5.08 -2.30
CA LYS A 167 3.73 3.78 -2.93
C LYS A 167 3.69 3.94 -4.47
N THR A 168 2.74 3.30 -5.11
CA THR A 168 2.50 3.42 -6.56
C THR A 168 1.58 4.58 -6.93
N GLY A 169 1.08 5.38 -5.95
CA GLY A 169 0.29 6.61 -6.18
C GLY A 169 -0.98 6.79 -5.35
N PHE A 170 -1.51 5.73 -4.71
CA PHE A 170 -2.67 5.77 -3.83
C PHE A 170 -2.68 4.56 -2.87
N PHE A 171 -3.29 4.72 -1.71
CA PHE A 171 -3.37 3.67 -0.67
C PHE A 171 -4.65 2.83 -0.82
N ALA A 172 -4.76 2.06 -1.92
CA ALA A 172 -5.94 1.22 -2.19
C ALA A 172 -6.15 0.07 -1.18
N ASP A 173 -5.13 -0.28 -0.39
CA ASP A 173 -5.18 -1.29 0.67
C ASP A 173 -6.07 -0.89 1.85
N GLN A 174 -6.29 0.40 2.08
CA GLN A 174 -7.15 0.91 3.15
C GLN A 174 -8.64 1.04 2.75
N ARG A 175 -9.03 0.67 1.52
CA ARG A 175 -10.39 0.82 0.99
C ARG A 175 -11.46 0.27 1.92
N ASP A 176 -11.31 -0.97 2.34
CA ASP A 176 -12.33 -1.66 3.13
C ASP A 176 -12.37 -1.11 4.56
N ASN A 177 -11.23 -0.68 5.11
CA ASN A 177 -11.15 0.01 6.39
C ASN A 177 -11.84 1.38 6.35
N ARG A 178 -11.66 2.14 5.26
CA ARG A 178 -12.34 3.42 5.05
C ARG A 178 -13.86 3.25 4.96
N GLU A 179 -14.30 2.25 4.20
CA GLU A 179 -15.73 1.92 4.08
C GLU A 179 -16.33 1.51 5.42
N TYR A 180 -15.65 0.61 6.16
CA TYR A 180 -16.11 0.18 7.48
C TYR A 180 -16.19 1.34 8.48
N LEU A 181 -15.14 2.18 8.54
CA LEU A 181 -15.14 3.35 9.43
C LEU A 181 -16.30 4.29 9.11
N SER A 182 -16.60 4.53 7.84
CA SER A 182 -17.67 5.45 7.43
C SER A 182 -19.03 5.06 8.03
N GLN A 183 -19.29 3.77 8.24
CA GLN A 183 -20.53 3.28 8.84
C GLN A 183 -20.67 3.67 10.32
N LEU A 184 -19.58 4.07 10.98
CA LEU A 184 -19.51 4.42 12.40
C LEU A 184 -19.49 5.94 12.66
N THR A 185 -19.58 6.77 11.60
CA THR A 185 -19.29 8.22 11.71
C THR A 185 -20.49 9.14 11.58
N ARG A 186 -21.72 8.60 11.38
CA ARG A 186 -22.93 9.42 11.23
C ARG A 186 -23.15 10.33 12.44
N ASP A 187 -23.29 11.63 12.16
CA ASP A 187 -23.48 12.70 13.16
C ASP A 187 -22.35 12.81 14.21
N LYS A 188 -21.18 12.22 13.92
CA LYS A 188 -20.01 12.19 14.81
C LYS A 188 -19.00 13.27 14.43
N THR A 189 -18.19 13.69 15.42
CA THR A 189 -16.97 14.45 15.19
C THR A 189 -15.82 13.48 14.96
N VAL A 190 -15.01 13.71 13.91
CA VAL A 190 -13.93 12.81 13.47
C VAL A 190 -12.61 13.56 13.41
N LEU A 191 -11.56 12.96 13.96
CA LEU A 191 -10.16 13.39 13.79
C LEU A 191 -9.39 12.30 13.03
N ASP A 192 -8.83 12.65 11.88
CA ASP A 192 -7.99 11.78 11.04
C ASP A 192 -6.53 12.22 11.16
N ILE A 193 -5.71 11.43 11.88
CA ILE A 193 -4.32 11.72 12.21
C ILE A 193 -3.39 11.01 11.21
N CYS A 194 -2.44 11.75 10.62
CA CYS A 194 -1.66 11.32 9.47
C CYS A 194 -2.57 11.03 8.28
N CYS A 195 -3.47 11.99 7.99
CA CYS A 195 -4.57 11.80 7.06
C CYS A 195 -4.15 11.62 5.59
N ASN A 196 -2.86 11.86 5.25
CA ASN A 196 -2.35 11.75 3.91
C ASN A 196 -3.24 12.49 2.91
N SER A 197 -3.64 11.85 1.81
CA SER A 197 -4.54 12.43 0.80
C SER A 197 -6.01 12.54 1.22
N GLY A 198 -6.32 12.41 2.52
CA GLY A 198 -7.64 12.62 3.11
C GLY A 198 -8.59 11.43 3.01
N GLY A 199 -8.09 10.22 2.80
CA GLY A 199 -8.92 9.05 2.52
C GLY A 199 -9.98 8.79 3.59
N PHE A 200 -9.58 8.60 4.85
CA PHE A 200 -10.52 8.35 5.96
C PHE A 200 -11.41 9.56 6.25
N ALA A 201 -10.84 10.77 6.24
CA ALA A 201 -11.59 12.01 6.47
C ALA A 201 -12.72 12.22 5.46
N ILE A 202 -12.45 11.99 4.17
CA ILE A 202 -13.44 12.14 3.10
C ILE A 202 -14.52 11.07 3.19
N TYR A 203 -14.16 9.81 3.47
CA TYR A 203 -15.13 8.74 3.71
C TYR A 203 -16.04 9.06 4.90
N ALA A 204 -15.47 9.49 6.02
CA ALA A 204 -16.23 9.88 7.20
C ALA A 204 -17.23 11.00 6.87
N LYS A 205 -16.84 12.01 6.10
CA LYS A 205 -17.68 13.15 5.78
C LYS A 205 -18.72 12.85 4.70
N ALA A 206 -18.25 12.42 3.51
CA ALA A 206 -19.09 12.32 2.33
C ALA A 206 -19.98 11.07 2.34
N ARG A 207 -19.48 9.95 2.88
CA ARG A 207 -20.18 8.68 2.89
C ARG A 207 -20.81 8.38 4.25
N GLY A 208 -20.08 8.66 5.32
CA GLY A 208 -20.51 8.37 6.69
C GLY A 208 -21.44 9.41 7.30
N GLY A 209 -21.49 10.64 6.77
CA GLY A 209 -22.33 11.71 7.28
C GLY A 209 -21.85 12.30 8.62
N ALA A 210 -20.51 12.33 8.83
CA ALA A 210 -19.92 12.95 10.02
C ALA A 210 -20.32 14.45 10.10
N SER A 211 -20.62 14.92 11.31
CA SER A 211 -20.98 16.33 11.57
C SER A 211 -19.78 17.25 11.27
N GLU A 212 -18.63 16.94 11.85
CA GLU A 212 -17.39 17.67 11.68
C GLU A 212 -16.22 16.69 11.45
N VAL A 213 -15.33 17.05 10.55
CA VAL A 213 -14.12 16.25 10.26
C VAL A 213 -12.91 17.15 10.20
N THR A 214 -11.87 16.79 10.96
CA THR A 214 -10.55 17.41 10.89
C THR A 214 -9.52 16.35 10.48
N GLY A 215 -8.74 16.63 9.44
CA GLY A 215 -7.58 15.84 9.03
C GLY A 215 -6.29 16.59 9.35
N ILE A 216 -5.30 15.90 9.92
CA ILE A 216 -3.97 16.49 10.17
C ILE A 216 -2.89 15.66 9.50
N ASP A 217 -1.93 16.33 8.91
CA ASP A 217 -0.70 15.74 8.37
C ASP A 217 0.46 16.73 8.50
N LEU A 218 1.68 16.22 8.50
CA LEU A 218 2.89 17.04 8.54
C LEU A 218 3.23 17.64 7.16
N ASP A 219 2.85 16.93 6.09
CA ASP A 219 3.19 17.24 4.71
C ASP A 219 2.14 18.18 4.08
N GLU A 220 2.55 19.43 3.80
CA GLU A 220 1.69 20.45 3.20
C GLU A 220 1.25 20.08 1.78
N GLU A 221 2.14 19.49 0.97
CA GLU A 221 1.83 19.13 -0.42
C GLU A 221 0.76 18.04 -0.48
N ILE A 222 0.82 17.07 0.46
CA ILE A 222 -0.20 16.03 0.53
C ILE A 222 -1.55 16.56 1.01
N LEU A 223 -1.56 17.59 1.88
CA LEU A 223 -2.78 18.26 2.32
C LEU A 223 -3.44 19.08 1.19
N GLU A 224 -2.68 19.60 0.24
CA GLU A 224 -3.24 20.18 -0.98
C GLU A 224 -3.97 19.11 -1.81
N ILE A 225 -3.40 17.90 -1.91
CA ILE A 225 -4.06 16.77 -2.60
C ILE A 225 -5.32 16.36 -1.83
N ALA A 226 -5.26 16.28 -0.50
CA ALA A 226 -6.42 16.00 0.35
C ALA A 226 -7.54 17.03 0.15
N SER A 227 -7.20 18.31 0.05
CA SER A 227 -8.16 19.39 -0.21
C SER A 227 -8.80 19.26 -1.60
N LYS A 228 -8.01 18.92 -2.63
CA LYS A 228 -8.52 18.66 -3.99
C LYS A 228 -9.43 17.43 -4.00
N ASN A 229 -9.09 16.36 -3.26
CA ASN A 229 -9.92 15.17 -3.12
C ASN A 229 -11.23 15.47 -2.38
N ALA A 230 -11.18 16.26 -1.31
CA ALA A 230 -12.39 16.69 -0.58
C ALA A 230 -13.31 17.50 -1.49
N TYR A 231 -12.77 18.40 -2.30
CA TYR A 231 -13.54 19.18 -3.29
C TYR A 231 -14.22 18.27 -4.34
N LEU A 232 -13.55 17.23 -4.83
CA LEU A 232 -14.13 16.29 -5.80
C LEU A 232 -15.35 15.52 -5.25
N ASN A 233 -15.52 15.50 -3.92
CA ASN A 233 -16.57 14.75 -3.21
C ASN A 233 -17.54 15.65 -2.44
N ASP A 234 -17.51 16.97 -2.65
CA ASP A 234 -18.27 17.95 -1.86
C ASP A 234 -18.12 17.75 -0.34
N ALA A 235 -16.98 17.20 0.10
CA ALA A 235 -16.71 16.89 1.49
C ALA A 235 -16.11 18.09 2.21
N LYS A 236 -16.83 18.66 3.16
CA LYS A 236 -16.33 19.75 4.02
C LYS A 236 -15.45 19.18 5.13
N VAL A 237 -14.15 19.14 4.89
CA VAL A 237 -13.12 18.67 5.83
C VAL A 237 -12.18 19.83 6.15
N LYS A 238 -11.84 20.01 7.42
CA LYS A 238 -10.82 20.95 7.86
C LYS A 238 -9.46 20.24 7.85
N PHE A 239 -8.57 20.63 6.95
CA PHE A 239 -7.19 20.14 6.93
C PHE A 239 -6.25 21.10 7.67
N VAL A 240 -5.33 20.53 8.48
CA VAL A 240 -4.39 21.29 9.31
C VAL A 240 -3.01 20.67 9.15
N GLN A 241 -2.03 21.47 8.71
CA GLN A 241 -0.64 21.09 8.72
C GLN A 241 -0.10 21.11 10.15
N SER A 242 0.23 19.95 10.68
CA SER A 242 0.82 19.84 12.02
C SER A 242 1.48 18.47 12.24
N ASP A 243 2.52 18.46 13.07
CA ASP A 243 2.99 17.22 13.69
C ASP A 243 1.95 16.72 14.70
N LEU A 244 1.70 15.41 14.72
CA LEU A 244 0.70 14.78 15.56
C LEU A 244 0.96 14.99 17.06
N PHE A 245 2.25 14.96 17.49
CA PHE A 245 2.57 15.03 18.91
C PHE A 245 2.21 16.38 19.55
N PRO A 246 2.66 17.55 19.03
CA PRO A 246 2.22 18.84 19.57
C PRO A 246 0.71 19.03 19.39
N TYR A 247 0.14 18.68 18.23
CA TYR A 247 -1.29 18.83 17.97
C TYR A 247 -2.15 18.13 19.04
N LEU A 248 -1.88 16.85 19.32
CA LEU A 248 -2.65 16.07 20.27
C LEU A 248 -2.43 16.52 21.72
N ARG A 249 -1.22 16.91 22.09
CA ARG A 249 -0.94 17.48 23.43
C ARG A 249 -1.71 18.76 23.68
N ASP A 250 -1.71 19.65 22.69
CA ASP A 250 -2.42 20.92 22.78
C ASP A 250 -3.94 20.72 22.80
N ALA A 251 -4.46 19.77 21.98
CA ALA A 251 -5.86 19.39 21.98
C ALA A 251 -6.30 18.83 23.34
N ALA A 252 -5.53 17.89 23.89
CA ALA A 252 -5.79 17.32 25.22
C ALA A 252 -5.73 18.40 26.33
N ALA A 253 -4.76 19.32 26.28
CA ALA A 253 -4.65 20.41 27.24
C ALA A 253 -5.83 21.39 27.18
N ARG A 254 -6.42 21.60 26.00
CA ARG A 254 -7.66 22.40 25.83
C ARG A 254 -8.94 21.64 26.19
N GLY A 255 -8.86 20.32 26.38
CA GLY A 255 -10.05 19.48 26.59
C GLY A 255 -10.80 19.13 25.28
N ASP A 256 -10.17 19.31 24.13
CA ASP A 256 -10.75 18.94 22.84
C ASP A 256 -10.86 17.41 22.75
N SER A 257 -11.96 16.91 22.19
CA SER A 257 -12.18 15.47 22.05
C SER A 257 -13.12 15.16 20.87
N TRP A 258 -12.96 13.98 20.29
CA TRP A 258 -13.69 13.51 19.13
C TRP A 258 -14.41 12.18 19.39
N ASP A 259 -15.53 11.98 18.71
CA ASP A 259 -16.28 10.72 18.79
C ASP A 259 -15.53 9.57 18.10
N VAL A 260 -14.79 9.90 17.03
CA VAL A 260 -14.00 8.93 16.27
C VAL A 260 -12.62 9.54 15.99
N VAL A 261 -11.56 8.79 16.30
CA VAL A 261 -10.19 9.17 16.01
C VAL A 261 -9.56 8.08 15.14
N VAL A 262 -8.90 8.49 14.06
CA VAL A 262 -8.08 7.63 13.19
C VAL A 262 -6.62 7.96 13.42
N LEU A 263 -5.79 6.93 13.56
CA LEU A 263 -4.35 7.02 13.66
C LEU A 263 -3.70 6.02 12.69
N ASP A 264 -3.33 6.49 11.51
CA ASP A 264 -2.70 5.68 10.44
C ASP A 264 -1.31 6.25 10.08
N PRO A 265 -0.31 6.09 10.96
CA PRO A 265 1.00 6.70 10.78
C PRO A 265 1.82 6.00 9.71
N ALA A 266 2.81 6.71 9.17
CA ALA A 266 3.79 6.17 8.25
C ALA A 266 4.62 5.05 8.91
N LYS A 267 5.26 4.22 8.08
CA LYS A 267 6.12 3.11 8.52
C LYS A 267 7.24 3.62 9.44
N LEU A 268 7.31 3.10 10.66
CA LEU A 268 8.24 3.58 11.69
C LEU A 268 9.64 2.96 11.59
N THR A 269 9.77 1.75 11.08
CA THR A 269 11.09 1.13 10.86
C THR A 269 11.09 0.11 9.72
N ARG A 270 12.26 -0.05 9.10
CA ARG A 270 12.60 -1.13 8.15
C ARG A 270 13.68 -2.05 8.72
N ASP A 271 14.16 -1.78 9.94
CA ASP A 271 15.26 -2.47 10.59
C ASP A 271 14.79 -3.22 11.84
N ARG A 272 15.23 -4.48 11.97
CA ARG A 272 14.89 -5.34 13.13
C ARG A 272 15.42 -4.78 14.46
N GLU A 273 16.58 -4.13 14.44
CA GLU A 273 17.18 -3.53 15.64
C GLU A 273 16.35 -2.36 16.17
N GLN A 274 15.53 -1.74 15.34
CA GLN A 274 14.70 -0.58 15.70
C GLN A 274 13.26 -0.95 16.08
N VAL A 275 12.88 -2.22 16.09
CA VAL A 275 11.50 -2.65 16.41
C VAL A 275 11.04 -2.19 17.79
N ILE A 276 11.92 -2.30 18.80
CA ILE A 276 11.60 -1.86 20.18
C ILE A 276 11.35 -0.35 20.23
N SER A 277 12.15 0.43 19.52
CA SER A 277 11.98 1.89 19.41
C SER A 277 10.68 2.23 18.66
N ALA A 278 10.34 1.50 17.61
CA ALA A 278 9.10 1.67 16.87
C ALA A 278 7.88 1.37 17.74
N LEU A 279 7.88 0.28 18.51
CA LEU A 279 6.81 -0.05 19.46
C LEU A 279 6.64 1.03 20.53
N LYS A 280 7.73 1.58 21.06
CA LYS A 280 7.65 2.72 21.98
C LYS A 280 6.98 3.93 21.34
N LYS A 281 7.35 4.26 20.11
CA LYS A 281 6.75 5.37 19.37
C LYS A 281 5.26 5.13 19.07
N TYR A 282 4.88 3.90 18.70
CA TYR A 282 3.46 3.51 18.57
C TYR A 282 2.70 3.67 19.89
N ASN A 283 3.29 3.24 21.02
CA ASN A 283 2.69 3.43 22.33
C ASN A 283 2.41 4.90 22.64
N ASP A 284 3.40 5.78 22.42
CA ASP A 284 3.26 7.20 22.70
C ASP A 284 2.20 7.87 21.80
N MET A 285 2.15 7.50 20.52
CA MET A 285 1.13 7.96 19.58
C MET A 285 -0.26 7.51 20.00
N ASN A 286 -0.43 6.21 20.34
CA ASN A 286 -1.72 5.66 20.73
C ASN A 286 -2.23 6.25 22.05
N LYS A 287 -1.35 6.46 23.05
CA LYS A 287 -1.72 7.15 24.30
C LYS A 287 -2.29 8.54 24.04
N LEU A 288 -1.61 9.32 23.20
CA LEU A 288 -2.06 10.67 22.87
C LEU A 288 -3.38 10.64 22.06
N ALA A 289 -3.51 9.72 21.08
CA ALA A 289 -4.74 9.56 20.33
C ALA A 289 -5.91 9.18 21.26
N MET A 290 -5.71 8.24 22.19
CA MET A 290 -6.71 7.84 23.18
C MET A 290 -7.14 8.98 24.10
N SER A 291 -6.22 9.89 24.47
CA SER A 291 -6.52 11.02 25.39
C SER A 291 -7.50 12.04 24.79
N VAL A 292 -7.70 12.03 23.49
CA VAL A 292 -8.63 12.92 22.76
C VAL A 292 -9.87 12.18 22.23
N VAL A 293 -10.04 10.90 22.55
CA VAL A 293 -11.28 10.15 22.26
C VAL A 293 -12.29 10.43 23.36
N LYS A 294 -13.52 10.81 23.00
CA LYS A 294 -14.61 10.96 23.96
C LYS A 294 -14.94 9.65 24.67
N PRO A 295 -15.44 9.67 25.92
CA PRO A 295 -15.97 8.47 26.55
C PRO A 295 -17.02 7.78 25.65
N GLY A 296 -16.85 6.48 25.39
CA GLY A 296 -17.67 5.72 24.45
C GLY A 296 -17.38 5.97 22.97
N GLY A 297 -16.34 6.75 22.65
CA GLY A 297 -15.86 6.97 21.29
C GLY A 297 -15.01 5.80 20.74
N ILE A 298 -14.54 5.95 19.54
CA ILE A 298 -13.82 4.90 18.78
C ILE A 298 -12.44 5.41 18.39
N LEU A 299 -11.42 4.57 18.58
CA LEU A 299 -10.09 4.72 17.99
C LEU A 299 -9.88 3.63 16.93
N LEU A 300 -9.63 4.04 15.68
CA LEU A 300 -9.05 3.19 14.65
C LEU A 300 -7.53 3.47 14.62
N THR A 301 -6.71 2.45 14.84
CA THR A 301 -5.25 2.59 14.79
C THR A 301 -4.64 1.55 13.86
N CYS A 302 -3.65 1.95 13.07
CA CYS A 302 -3.02 1.14 12.05
C CYS A 302 -1.51 1.01 12.27
N SER A 303 -0.93 -0.07 11.75
CA SER A 303 0.51 -0.25 11.60
C SER A 303 0.85 -0.76 10.23
N CYS A 304 1.70 -0.07 9.50
CA CYS A 304 2.30 -0.56 8.25
C CYS A 304 3.74 -1.07 8.44
N THR A 305 4.19 -1.26 9.70
CA THR A 305 5.53 -1.75 10.03
C THR A 305 5.53 -3.28 10.06
N GLY A 306 5.82 -3.93 8.93
CA GLY A 306 5.77 -5.39 8.79
C GLY A 306 6.72 -6.19 9.70
N LEU A 307 7.63 -5.53 10.43
CA LEU A 307 8.49 -6.14 11.45
C LEU A 307 7.84 -6.17 12.84
N VAL A 308 6.74 -5.46 13.04
CA VAL A 308 5.92 -5.50 14.26
C VAL A 308 4.82 -6.53 14.02
N SER A 309 4.81 -7.58 14.84
CA SER A 309 3.77 -8.60 14.76
C SER A 309 2.41 -8.05 15.22
N GLU A 310 1.33 -8.70 14.82
CA GLU A 310 -0.02 -8.35 15.31
C GLU A 310 -0.09 -8.48 16.84
N GLU A 311 0.51 -9.52 17.42
CA GLU A 311 0.54 -9.73 18.86
C GLU A 311 1.26 -8.61 19.60
N ASP A 312 2.46 -8.21 19.13
CA ASP A 312 3.22 -7.10 19.71
C ASP A 312 2.44 -5.78 19.61
N PHE A 313 1.76 -5.56 18.48
CA PHE A 313 0.97 -4.35 18.26
C PHE A 313 -0.24 -4.30 19.19
N LEU A 314 -0.98 -5.41 19.33
CA LEU A 314 -2.13 -5.50 20.23
C LEU A 314 -1.73 -5.35 21.70
N ASP A 315 -0.63 -5.95 22.12
CA ASP A 315 -0.10 -5.81 23.48
C ASP A 315 0.35 -4.38 23.76
N MET A 316 0.96 -3.72 22.79
CA MET A 316 1.30 -2.30 22.89
C MET A 316 0.06 -1.43 23.05
N ILE A 317 -1.02 -1.66 22.25
CA ILE A 317 -2.29 -0.92 22.35
C ILE A 317 -2.92 -1.12 23.73
N ARG A 318 -2.98 -2.38 24.24
CA ARG A 318 -3.50 -2.66 25.58
C ARG A 318 -2.74 -1.89 26.66
N ARG A 319 -1.41 -1.87 26.60
CA ARG A 319 -0.57 -1.08 27.54
C ARG A 319 -0.83 0.43 27.40
N ALA A 320 -1.00 0.93 26.17
CA ALA A 320 -1.32 2.34 25.95
C ALA A 320 -2.67 2.74 26.55
N ALA A 321 -3.63 1.83 26.62
CA ALA A 321 -4.98 2.07 27.15
C ALA A 321 -5.09 2.11 28.69
N PHE A 322 -4.06 1.62 29.42
CA PHE A 322 -4.07 1.59 30.90
C PHE A 322 -3.61 2.90 31.56
N PHE A 323 -3.44 4.02 30.84
CA PHE A 323 -2.93 5.26 31.41
C PHE A 323 -3.84 6.45 31.16
#